data_e262856a8ce0fd32df409f96c9134388
#
_entry.id   e262856a8ce0fd32df409f96c9134388
#
_cell.length_a   1.000
_cell.length_b   1.000
_cell.length_c   1.000
_cell.angle_alpha   90.00
_cell.angle_beta   90.00
_cell.angle_gamma   90.00
#
_symmetry.space_group_name_H-M   'P 1'
#
loop_
_entity.id
_entity.type
_entity.pdbx_description
1 polymer ?
#
loop_
_entity_poly.entity_id
_entity_poly.type
_entity_poly.pdbx_seq_one_letter_code
_entity_poly.pdbx_strand_id
1 'polypeptide(L)'
;MPSALPLVAEGVLRKLTLSGSADGTVSLKQGALERAALTIQNGVLQQEEQRFQFNGINANLAWQKNQASENRLSVLGGKLGKLDIGAFNLSAVVASDRVSLAPLVIPILDGALSVSGVEARQANDAWQWTLNAAVQPISMLRLSQALALPTMHGTLSAVIPQVRYAGQALQVDGAVLFKVFDGTVVVKDLAARDPFGPTPQIVGNIDMRNLDLDLLTQTFSFGSIQGRLDVTVRELEIFGWKPVRFDAKVASSAGDYPRKISQRAVENITALGGSGGTAALQRSFLRLFDQFGYRRIGLSCRLVRGICEMGGVTEAPTGYVIVEGGGIPALTVIGYNRSVAWDELLARLQRATQGGKPIVQ
;
A
#
# COMPACT_ATOMS: atom_id res chain seq x y z
N MET A 1 32.83 11.76 -12.26
CA MET A 1 31.64 11.28 -12.98
C MET A 1 30.44 11.90 -12.30
N PRO A 2 29.60 12.65 -12.97
CA PRO A 2 28.37 13.14 -12.34
C PRO A 2 27.51 11.95 -12.00
N SER A 3 26.96 11.90 -10.80
CA SER A 3 25.95 10.95 -10.33
C SER A 3 24.65 11.14 -11.15
N ALA A 4 24.62 10.51 -12.31
CA ALA A 4 23.70 10.85 -13.40
C ALA A 4 22.32 10.19 -13.32
N LEU A 5 21.97 9.46 -12.25
CA LEU A 5 20.65 8.85 -12.13
C LEU A 5 20.12 8.95 -10.69
N PRO A 6 19.36 10.01 -10.38
CA PRO A 6 18.79 10.21 -9.05
C PRO A 6 17.61 9.27 -8.70
N LEU A 7 17.22 8.40 -9.62
CA LEU A 7 16.09 7.48 -9.44
C LEU A 7 16.49 6.09 -8.96
N VAL A 8 17.79 5.81 -8.82
CA VAL A 8 18.25 4.49 -8.46
C VAL A 8 19.12 4.62 -7.20
N ALA A 9 18.58 4.21 -6.07
CA ALA A 9 19.37 4.03 -4.86
C ALA A 9 20.59 3.17 -5.19
N GLU A 10 21.79 3.52 -4.70
CA GLU A 10 23.06 2.84 -4.99
C GLU A 10 23.00 1.31 -4.81
N GLY A 11 22.07 0.80 -3.99
CA GLY A 11 21.82 -0.63 -3.80
C GLY A 11 21.08 -1.34 -4.93
N VAL A 12 20.30 -0.62 -5.77
CA VAL A 12 19.51 -1.24 -6.86
C VAL A 12 20.38 -1.54 -8.07
N LEU A 13 21.44 -0.77 -8.30
CA LEU A 13 22.39 -0.99 -9.40
C LEU A 13 23.40 -2.12 -9.11
N ARG A 14 23.49 -2.60 -7.88
CA ARG A 14 24.33 -3.76 -7.57
C ARG A 14 23.66 -5.02 -8.09
N LYS A 15 24.41 -5.83 -8.85
CA LYS A 15 23.98 -7.13 -9.37
C LYS A 15 22.95 -7.07 -10.52
N LEU A 16 23.10 -6.09 -11.42
CA LEU A 16 22.37 -6.06 -12.68
C LEU A 16 23.07 -6.91 -13.73
N THR A 17 22.31 -7.78 -14.39
CA THR A 17 22.75 -8.49 -15.58
C THR A 17 22.01 -7.89 -16.79
N LEU A 18 22.79 -7.43 -17.76
CA LEU A 18 22.28 -6.97 -19.05
C LEU A 18 22.81 -7.91 -20.13
N SER A 19 21.93 -8.45 -20.95
CA SER A 19 22.26 -9.24 -22.13
C SER A 19 21.56 -8.66 -23.35
N GLY A 20 22.01 -9.03 -24.56
CA GLY A 20 21.54 -8.49 -25.83
C GLY A 20 22.67 -7.81 -26.59
N SER A 21 22.37 -7.11 -27.68
CA SER A 21 23.35 -6.31 -28.42
C SER A 21 23.20 -4.83 -28.07
N ALA A 22 24.33 -4.17 -27.92
CA ALA A 22 24.38 -2.73 -27.65
C ALA A 22 25.51 -2.09 -28.44
N ASP A 23 25.16 -1.06 -29.22
CA ASP A 23 26.08 -0.23 -29.95
C ASP A 23 26.08 1.19 -29.39
N GLY A 24 27.25 1.70 -29.07
CA GLY A 24 27.39 3.01 -28.45
C GLY A 24 28.46 3.87 -29.10
N THR A 25 28.19 5.17 -29.16
CA THR A 25 29.15 6.18 -29.60
C THR A 25 29.28 7.27 -28.55
N VAL A 26 30.53 7.71 -28.34
CA VAL A 26 30.85 8.78 -27.38
C VAL A 26 31.76 9.78 -28.08
N SER A 27 31.42 11.06 -28.04
CA SER A 27 32.22 12.15 -28.53
C SER A 27 32.72 13.00 -27.38
N LEU A 28 34.00 13.23 -27.33
CA LEU A 28 34.64 14.10 -26.33
C LEU A 28 35.22 15.33 -27.03
N LYS A 29 35.09 16.48 -26.37
CA LYS A 29 35.72 17.74 -26.81
C LYS A 29 36.49 18.31 -25.61
N GLN A 30 37.78 18.50 -25.82
CA GLN A 30 38.69 18.98 -24.76
C GLN A 30 38.58 18.15 -23.45
N GLY A 31 38.43 16.83 -23.56
CA GLY A 31 38.29 15.91 -22.43
C GLY A 31 36.91 15.88 -21.77
N ALA A 32 35.96 16.73 -22.18
CA ALA A 32 34.60 16.74 -21.68
C ALA A 32 33.64 15.99 -22.64
N LEU A 33 32.62 15.31 -22.05
CA LEU A 33 31.58 14.64 -22.81
C LEU A 33 30.75 15.68 -23.61
N GLU A 34 30.66 15.54 -24.92
CA GLU A 34 29.88 16.42 -25.79
C GLU A 34 28.62 15.72 -26.34
N ARG A 35 28.74 14.44 -26.71
CA ARG A 35 27.62 13.63 -27.19
C ARG A 35 27.81 12.18 -26.79
N ALA A 36 26.71 11.54 -26.49
CA ALA A 36 26.65 10.09 -26.31
C ALA A 36 25.40 9.54 -26.97
N ALA A 37 25.51 8.41 -27.68
CA ALA A 37 24.37 7.68 -28.21
C ALA A 37 24.53 6.18 -27.88
N LEU A 38 23.42 5.52 -27.61
CA LEU A 38 23.36 4.09 -27.28
C LEU A 38 22.12 3.49 -27.93
N THR A 39 22.32 2.48 -28.76
CA THR A 39 21.25 1.66 -29.30
C THR A 39 21.31 0.28 -28.66
N ILE A 40 20.17 -0.19 -28.15
CA ILE A 40 20.03 -1.53 -27.55
C ILE A 40 19.04 -2.30 -28.40
N GLN A 41 19.34 -3.56 -28.72
CA GLN A 41 18.48 -4.47 -29.45
C GLN A 41 18.30 -5.78 -28.70
N ASN A 42 17.05 -6.20 -28.54
CA ASN A 42 16.67 -7.44 -27.85
C ASN A 42 17.30 -7.59 -26.46
N GLY A 43 17.43 -6.48 -25.75
CA GLY A 43 18.04 -6.45 -24.42
C GLY A 43 17.17 -7.22 -23.41
N VAL A 44 17.84 -7.87 -22.46
CA VAL A 44 17.23 -8.41 -21.25
C VAL A 44 17.93 -7.78 -20.06
N LEU A 45 17.17 -7.14 -19.18
CA LEU A 45 17.66 -6.55 -17.95
C LEU A 45 17.10 -7.35 -16.77
N GLN A 46 17.98 -7.88 -15.96
CA GLN A 46 17.59 -8.70 -14.80
C GLN A 46 18.44 -8.33 -13.58
N GLN A 47 17.80 -8.37 -12.40
CA GLN A 47 18.48 -8.28 -11.12
C GLN A 47 18.63 -9.69 -10.50
N GLU A 48 19.79 -10.03 -9.95
CA GLU A 48 20.08 -11.36 -9.38
C GLU A 48 19.08 -11.82 -8.31
N GLU A 49 18.57 -10.90 -7.49
CA GLU A 49 17.55 -11.18 -6.48
C GLU A 49 16.13 -11.29 -7.05
N GLN A 50 15.99 -11.33 -8.39
CA GLN A 50 14.71 -11.38 -9.12
C GLN A 50 13.71 -10.30 -8.73
N ARG A 51 14.17 -9.15 -8.24
CA ARG A 51 13.29 -8.02 -7.94
C ARG A 51 12.64 -7.45 -9.19
N PHE A 52 13.33 -7.55 -10.33
CA PHE A 52 12.76 -7.24 -11.64
C PHE A 52 13.47 -7.99 -12.76
N GLN A 53 12.74 -8.21 -13.84
CA GLN A 53 13.23 -8.73 -15.10
C GLN A 53 12.44 -8.09 -16.22
N PHE A 54 13.13 -7.51 -17.22
CA PHE A 54 12.53 -6.95 -18.42
C PHE A 54 13.15 -7.58 -19.65
N ASN A 55 12.31 -7.96 -20.61
CA ASN A 55 12.70 -8.69 -21.81
C ASN A 55 12.37 -7.90 -23.08
N GLY A 56 13.10 -8.16 -24.14
CA GLY A 56 12.90 -7.54 -25.45
C GLY A 56 13.02 -6.02 -25.41
N ILE A 57 14.04 -5.54 -24.69
CA ILE A 57 14.33 -4.11 -24.61
C ILE A 57 14.96 -3.68 -25.91
N ASN A 58 14.30 -2.74 -26.59
CA ASN A 58 14.88 -2.01 -27.72
C ASN A 58 14.92 -0.53 -27.36
N ALA A 59 16.06 0.11 -27.48
CA ALA A 59 16.24 1.50 -27.11
C ALA A 59 17.11 2.26 -28.07
N ASN A 60 16.75 3.51 -28.32
CA ASN A 60 17.57 4.52 -28.97
C ASN A 60 17.72 5.69 -28.00
N LEU A 61 18.87 5.76 -27.37
CA LEU A 61 19.18 6.76 -26.36
C LEU A 61 20.23 7.70 -26.87
N ALA A 62 20.01 9.00 -26.72
CA ALA A 62 20.92 10.06 -27.13
C ALA A 62 21.03 11.10 -26.00
N TRP A 63 22.22 11.64 -25.86
CA TRP A 63 22.48 12.79 -25.03
C TRP A 63 23.45 13.72 -25.74
N GLN A 64 23.16 15.00 -25.68
CA GLN A 64 24.04 16.04 -26.24
C GLN A 64 24.11 17.22 -25.27
N LYS A 65 25.32 17.71 -25.05
CA LYS A 65 25.54 18.88 -24.19
C LYS A 65 24.80 20.10 -24.76
N ASN A 66 24.06 20.79 -23.91
CA ASN A 66 23.30 22.00 -24.21
C ASN A 66 22.20 21.84 -25.27
N GLN A 67 21.81 20.63 -25.61
CA GLN A 67 20.71 20.37 -26.54
C GLN A 67 19.77 19.28 -25.95
N ALA A 68 18.49 19.44 -26.26
CA ALA A 68 17.51 18.40 -25.90
C ALA A 68 17.60 17.25 -26.95
N SER A 69 17.53 16.02 -26.46
CA SER A 69 17.59 14.80 -27.27
C SER A 69 16.36 13.94 -27.02
N GLU A 70 15.74 13.45 -28.08
CA GLU A 70 14.66 12.47 -27.97
C GLU A 70 15.23 11.08 -27.68
N ASN A 71 14.59 10.40 -26.76
CA ASN A 71 14.95 9.06 -26.31
C ASN A 71 13.73 8.17 -26.38
N ARG A 72 13.88 6.97 -26.90
CA ARG A 72 12.80 5.99 -27.02
C ARG A 72 13.26 4.64 -26.52
N LEU A 73 12.39 3.99 -25.77
CA LEU A 73 12.61 2.66 -25.25
C LEU A 73 11.32 1.87 -25.38
N SER A 74 11.39 0.65 -25.89
CA SER A 74 10.31 -0.31 -25.90
C SER A 74 10.70 -1.56 -25.10
N VAL A 75 9.74 -2.13 -24.41
CA VAL A 75 9.89 -3.34 -23.60
C VAL A 75 8.76 -4.28 -24.00
N LEU A 76 9.07 -5.53 -24.31
CA LEU A 76 8.05 -6.54 -24.67
C LEU A 76 7.29 -7.06 -23.44
N GLY A 77 7.87 -6.93 -22.26
CA GLY A 77 7.27 -7.33 -21.00
C GLY A 77 8.31 -7.78 -20.00
N GLY A 78 7.82 -8.27 -18.85
CA GLY A 78 8.72 -8.70 -17.80
C GLY A 78 8.01 -8.99 -16.49
N LYS A 79 8.77 -8.85 -15.41
CA LYS A 79 8.27 -9.01 -14.03
C LYS A 79 8.84 -7.92 -13.14
N LEU A 80 8.01 -7.44 -12.23
CA LEU A 80 8.42 -6.60 -11.11
C LEU A 80 8.07 -7.35 -9.81
N GLY A 81 9.08 -7.97 -9.21
CA GLY A 81 8.87 -8.97 -8.18
C GLY A 81 8.06 -10.15 -8.74
N LYS A 82 6.87 -10.36 -8.18
CA LYS A 82 5.93 -11.39 -8.62
C LYS A 82 4.87 -10.89 -9.59
N LEU A 83 4.87 -9.59 -9.91
CA LEU A 83 3.88 -8.97 -10.78
C LEU A 83 4.31 -9.09 -12.24
N ASP A 84 3.45 -9.63 -13.08
CA ASP A 84 3.66 -9.65 -14.53
C ASP A 84 3.42 -8.26 -15.11
N ILE A 85 4.39 -7.79 -15.92
CA ILE A 85 4.38 -6.51 -16.61
C ILE A 85 4.24 -6.79 -18.10
N GLY A 86 3.25 -6.16 -18.74
CA GLY A 86 3.03 -6.25 -20.17
C GLY A 86 3.98 -5.34 -20.99
N ALA A 87 3.78 -5.34 -22.31
CA ALA A 87 4.56 -4.51 -23.20
C ALA A 87 4.25 -3.02 -23.02
N PHE A 88 5.26 -2.18 -23.05
CA PHE A 88 5.11 -0.72 -23.01
C PHE A 88 6.20 0.02 -23.78
N ASN A 89 5.91 1.27 -24.14
CA ASN A 89 6.84 2.16 -24.80
C ASN A 89 7.05 3.42 -23.94
N LEU A 90 8.29 3.83 -23.78
CA LEU A 90 8.68 5.03 -23.08
C LEU A 90 9.34 6.00 -24.06
N SER A 91 8.88 7.25 -24.08
CA SER A 91 9.49 8.34 -24.80
C SER A 91 9.87 9.45 -23.84
N ALA A 92 11.09 9.92 -23.93
CA ALA A 92 11.63 10.97 -23.08
C ALA A 92 12.39 12.00 -23.89
N VAL A 93 12.34 13.24 -23.44
CA VAL A 93 13.22 14.31 -23.89
C VAL A 93 14.21 14.58 -22.76
N VAL A 94 15.49 14.44 -23.09
CA VAL A 94 16.60 14.61 -22.13
C VAL A 94 17.45 15.80 -22.55
N ALA A 95 17.60 16.76 -21.67
CA ALA A 95 18.55 17.87 -21.75
C ALA A 95 19.59 17.75 -20.63
N SER A 96 20.56 18.65 -20.57
CA SER A 96 21.63 18.59 -19.58
C SER A 96 21.14 18.69 -18.12
N ASP A 97 20.06 19.43 -17.89
CA ASP A 97 19.50 19.78 -16.59
C ASP A 97 18.02 19.38 -16.42
N ARG A 98 17.43 18.76 -17.44
CA ARG A 98 16.00 18.45 -17.47
C ARG A 98 15.72 17.14 -18.18
N VAL A 99 14.76 16.40 -17.63
CA VAL A 99 14.16 15.21 -18.26
C VAL A 99 12.65 15.33 -18.21
N SER A 100 11.98 15.10 -19.35
CA SER A 100 10.52 14.99 -19.39
C SER A 100 10.12 13.69 -20.09
N LEU A 101 9.07 13.02 -19.59
CA LEU A 101 8.52 11.81 -20.20
C LEU A 101 7.16 12.10 -20.82
N ALA A 102 6.92 11.55 -22.00
CA ALA A 102 5.58 11.47 -22.55
C ALA A 102 4.68 10.58 -21.65
N PRO A 103 3.35 10.78 -21.70
CA PRO A 103 2.43 9.88 -20.98
C PRO A 103 2.72 8.41 -21.28
N LEU A 104 2.79 7.61 -20.23
CA LEU A 104 3.19 6.20 -20.25
C LEU A 104 2.10 5.35 -19.64
N VAL A 105 1.77 4.22 -20.27
CA VAL A 105 0.88 3.20 -19.73
C VAL A 105 1.66 1.89 -19.65
N ILE A 106 1.75 1.33 -18.46
CA ILE A 106 2.43 0.06 -18.19
C ILE A 106 1.36 -0.96 -17.80
N PRO A 107 1.05 -1.95 -18.64
CA PRO A 107 0.14 -3.03 -18.26
C PRO A 107 0.69 -3.84 -17.08
N ILE A 108 -0.12 -4.06 -16.06
CA ILE A 108 0.23 -4.83 -14.85
C ILE A 108 -0.93 -5.78 -14.57
N LEU A 109 -0.67 -7.10 -14.62
CA LEU A 109 -1.68 -8.14 -14.49
C LEU A 109 -2.80 -7.93 -15.53
N ASP A 110 -4.04 -7.69 -15.06
CA ASP A 110 -5.22 -7.41 -15.89
C ASP A 110 -5.63 -5.91 -15.91
N GLY A 111 -4.83 -5.05 -15.30
CA GLY A 111 -4.98 -3.60 -15.31
C GLY A 111 -3.75 -2.89 -15.86
N ALA A 112 -3.54 -1.64 -15.47
CA ALA A 112 -2.38 -0.87 -15.88
C ALA A 112 -2.03 0.25 -14.90
N LEU A 113 -0.75 0.65 -14.89
CA LEU A 113 -0.26 1.87 -14.29
C LEU A 113 -0.11 2.93 -15.39
N SER A 114 -0.85 4.03 -15.27
CA SER A 114 -0.69 5.21 -16.11
C SER A 114 0.13 6.25 -15.38
N VAL A 115 1.15 6.81 -16.06
CA VAL A 115 2.02 7.85 -15.51
C VAL A 115 2.05 9.01 -16.51
N SER A 116 1.93 10.24 -16.01
CA SER A 116 1.93 11.45 -16.84
C SER A 116 2.53 12.64 -16.09
N GLY A 117 2.84 13.71 -16.81
CA GLY A 117 3.39 14.93 -16.22
C GLY A 117 4.73 14.70 -15.53
N VAL A 118 5.51 13.73 -16.01
CA VAL A 118 6.85 13.46 -15.46
C VAL A 118 7.80 14.53 -15.93
N GLU A 119 8.25 15.34 -15.00
CA GLU A 119 9.28 16.35 -15.22
C GLU A 119 10.33 16.24 -14.12
N ALA A 120 11.59 16.13 -14.50
CA ALA A 120 12.72 16.19 -13.60
C ALA A 120 13.63 17.35 -13.98
N ARG A 121 14.13 18.08 -13.00
CA ARG A 121 15.06 19.21 -13.18
C ARG A 121 16.18 19.12 -12.15
N GLN A 122 17.38 19.45 -12.57
CA GLN A 122 18.50 19.63 -11.66
C GLN A 122 18.48 21.06 -11.12
N ALA A 123 18.44 21.20 -9.79
CA ALA A 123 18.53 22.49 -9.09
C ALA A 123 19.48 22.33 -7.90
N ASN A 124 20.48 23.21 -7.79
CA ASN A 124 21.49 23.17 -6.72
C ASN A 124 22.15 21.78 -6.58
N ASP A 125 22.59 21.20 -7.69
CA ASP A 125 23.20 19.87 -7.80
C ASP A 125 22.31 18.70 -7.33
N ALA A 126 21.04 18.94 -7.02
CA ALA A 126 20.06 17.92 -6.68
C ALA A 126 18.93 17.86 -7.71
N TRP A 127 18.45 16.64 -7.97
CA TRP A 127 17.31 16.43 -8.84
C TRP A 127 16.01 16.64 -8.08
N GLN A 128 15.09 17.34 -8.70
CA GLN A 128 13.71 17.50 -8.27
C GLN A 128 12.80 16.98 -9.38
N TRP A 129 11.73 16.29 -9.04
CA TRP A 129 10.81 15.78 -10.05
C TRP A 129 9.36 15.82 -9.59
N THR A 130 8.47 15.83 -10.58
CA THR A 130 7.03 15.74 -10.41
C THR A 130 6.46 14.66 -11.32
N LEU A 131 5.35 14.06 -10.93
CA LEU A 131 4.56 13.17 -11.78
C LEU A 131 3.12 13.06 -11.28
N ASN A 132 2.22 12.60 -12.16
CA ASN A 132 0.89 12.10 -11.81
C ASN A 132 0.82 10.61 -12.15
N ALA A 133 0.08 9.83 -11.36
CA ALA A 133 -0.13 8.42 -11.64
C ALA A 133 -1.58 8.00 -11.40
N ALA A 134 -2.00 6.96 -12.10
CA ALA A 134 -3.27 6.29 -11.87
C ALA A 134 -3.12 4.78 -12.08
N VAL A 135 -3.75 4.00 -11.23
CA VAL A 135 -3.86 2.56 -11.39
C VAL A 135 -5.23 2.25 -11.96
N GLN A 136 -5.26 1.76 -13.20
CA GLN A 136 -6.47 1.23 -13.81
C GLN A 136 -6.88 -0.06 -13.10
N PRO A 137 -8.19 -0.41 -13.05
CA PRO A 137 -8.69 -1.51 -12.24
C PRO A 137 -7.92 -2.81 -12.43
N ILE A 138 -7.38 -3.34 -11.34
CA ILE A 138 -6.69 -4.64 -11.25
C ILE A 138 -7.56 -5.55 -10.38
N SER A 139 -7.82 -6.77 -10.82
CA SER A 139 -8.52 -7.78 -10.02
C SER A 139 -7.73 -8.09 -8.75
N MET A 140 -8.37 -7.92 -7.59
CA MET A 140 -7.77 -8.28 -6.31
C MET A 140 -7.45 -9.77 -6.21
N LEU A 141 -8.22 -10.62 -6.91
CA LEU A 141 -7.93 -12.06 -7.02
C LEU A 141 -6.56 -12.30 -7.67
N ARG A 142 -6.30 -11.69 -8.82
CA ARG A 142 -5.01 -11.82 -9.54
C ARG A 142 -3.86 -11.21 -8.75
N LEU A 143 -4.10 -10.04 -8.15
CA LEU A 143 -3.09 -9.36 -7.34
C LEU A 143 -2.71 -10.19 -6.10
N SER A 144 -3.69 -10.73 -5.38
CA SER A 144 -3.43 -11.56 -4.20
C SER A 144 -2.72 -12.86 -4.54
N GLN A 145 -3.08 -13.51 -5.64
CA GLN A 145 -2.39 -14.71 -6.14
C GLN A 145 -0.93 -14.41 -6.52
N ALA A 146 -0.69 -13.35 -7.28
CA ALA A 146 0.66 -12.94 -7.68
C ALA A 146 1.55 -12.62 -6.48
N LEU A 147 1.02 -11.98 -5.45
CA LEU A 147 1.76 -11.62 -4.25
C LEU A 147 1.80 -12.72 -3.18
N ALA A 148 1.15 -13.87 -3.40
CA ALA A 148 0.96 -14.95 -2.42
C ALA A 148 0.32 -14.45 -1.10
N LEU A 149 -0.67 -13.56 -1.24
CA LEU A 149 -1.52 -13.06 -0.16
C LEU A 149 -2.79 -13.93 -0.03
N PRO A 150 -3.51 -13.85 1.08
CA PRO A 150 -4.84 -14.43 1.17
C PRO A 150 -5.73 -13.99 0.01
N THR A 151 -6.54 -14.89 -0.52
CA THR A 151 -7.42 -14.61 -1.67
C THR A 151 -8.35 -13.45 -1.38
N MET A 152 -8.25 -12.38 -2.15
CA MET A 152 -9.08 -11.20 -2.03
C MET A 152 -10.01 -11.08 -3.23
N HIS A 153 -11.20 -10.53 -3.01
CA HIS A 153 -12.17 -10.25 -4.05
C HIS A 153 -12.33 -8.73 -4.27
N GLY A 154 -12.89 -8.35 -5.40
CA GLY A 154 -13.06 -6.96 -5.79
C GLY A 154 -11.96 -6.45 -6.71
N THR A 155 -11.85 -5.14 -6.84
CA THR A 155 -10.89 -4.45 -7.71
C THR A 155 -10.08 -3.42 -6.94
N LEU A 156 -8.82 -3.29 -7.29
CA LEU A 156 -7.95 -2.19 -6.87
C LEU A 156 -7.87 -1.17 -8.00
N SER A 157 -8.20 0.06 -7.73
CA SER A 157 -7.89 1.20 -8.59
C SER A 157 -7.38 2.36 -7.74
N ALA A 158 -6.54 3.21 -8.32
CA ALA A 158 -6.01 4.36 -7.61
C ALA A 158 -5.87 5.57 -8.51
N VAL A 159 -6.09 6.76 -7.94
CA VAL A 159 -5.70 8.04 -8.53
C VAL A 159 -4.70 8.67 -7.57
N ILE A 160 -3.49 8.90 -8.06
CA ILE A 160 -2.39 9.50 -7.32
C ILE A 160 -2.15 10.86 -7.98
N PRO A 161 -2.61 11.95 -7.38
CA PRO A 161 -2.41 13.29 -7.93
C PRO A 161 -0.93 13.66 -7.86
N GLN A 162 -0.60 14.87 -8.21
CA GLN A 162 0.77 15.32 -8.37
C GLN A 162 1.67 14.90 -7.19
N VAL A 163 2.62 14.05 -7.51
CA VAL A 163 3.71 13.66 -6.61
C VAL A 163 4.89 14.57 -6.91
N ARG A 164 5.47 15.14 -5.88
CA ARG A 164 6.65 16.01 -5.97
C ARG A 164 7.76 15.45 -5.09
N TYR A 165 8.95 15.40 -5.65
CA TYR A 165 10.17 15.03 -4.92
C TYR A 165 11.19 16.15 -4.99
N ALA A 166 11.64 16.62 -3.83
CA ALA A 166 12.69 17.61 -3.70
C ALA A 166 13.36 17.50 -2.33
N GLY A 167 14.67 17.67 -2.26
CA GLY A 167 15.41 17.70 -0.99
C GLY A 167 15.22 16.45 -0.13
N GLN A 168 15.20 15.27 -0.72
CA GLN A 168 14.94 13.98 -0.05
C GLN A 168 13.52 13.85 0.55
N ALA A 169 12.61 14.73 0.17
CA ALA A 169 11.22 14.68 0.59
C ALA A 169 10.31 14.42 -0.61
N LEU A 170 9.34 13.53 -0.42
CA LEU A 170 8.26 13.24 -1.34
C LEU A 170 6.97 13.79 -0.74
N GLN A 171 6.20 14.51 -1.54
CA GLN A 171 4.90 15.04 -1.15
C GLN A 171 3.88 14.70 -2.23
N VAL A 172 2.65 14.41 -1.82
CA VAL A 172 1.51 14.23 -2.72
C VAL A 172 0.56 15.39 -2.53
N ASP A 173 0.40 16.21 -3.57
CA ASP A 173 -0.50 17.36 -3.55
C ASP A 173 -1.95 16.86 -3.71
N GLY A 174 -2.79 17.06 -2.69
CA GLY A 174 -4.18 16.60 -2.68
C GLY A 174 -4.39 15.27 -1.97
N ALA A 175 -5.17 14.37 -2.56
CA ALA A 175 -5.55 13.10 -1.95
C ALA A 175 -5.37 11.93 -2.91
N VAL A 176 -4.81 10.84 -2.41
CA VAL A 176 -4.73 9.55 -3.11
C VAL A 176 -6.01 8.78 -2.84
N LEU A 177 -6.69 8.34 -3.88
CA LEU A 177 -7.94 7.60 -3.79
C LEU A 177 -7.74 6.17 -4.28
N PHE A 178 -8.18 5.20 -3.45
CA PHE A 178 -8.20 3.77 -3.77
C PHE A 178 -9.62 3.24 -3.67
N LYS A 179 -9.95 2.26 -4.51
CA LYS A 179 -11.15 1.42 -4.34
C LYS A 179 -10.70 0.00 -4.01
N VAL A 180 -11.20 -0.53 -2.90
CA VAL A 180 -10.88 -1.89 -2.42
C VAL A 180 -12.02 -2.38 -1.50
N PHE A 181 -12.30 -3.68 -1.47
CA PHE A 181 -13.38 -4.27 -0.68
C PHE A 181 -14.71 -3.52 -0.85
N ASP A 182 -15.06 -3.18 -2.09
CA ASP A 182 -16.25 -2.40 -2.48
C ASP A 182 -16.39 -1.03 -1.81
N GLY A 183 -15.38 -0.59 -1.08
CA GLY A 183 -15.33 0.69 -0.42
C GLY A 183 -14.32 1.64 -1.07
N THR A 184 -14.19 2.81 -0.48
CA THR A 184 -13.28 3.86 -0.90
C THR A 184 -12.29 4.17 0.21
N VAL A 185 -11.03 4.28 -0.13
CA VAL A 185 -9.93 4.71 0.75
C VAL A 185 -9.36 6.00 0.20
N VAL A 186 -9.28 7.02 1.03
CA VAL A 186 -8.68 8.32 0.70
C VAL A 186 -7.53 8.57 1.65
N VAL A 187 -6.33 8.77 1.09
CA VAL A 187 -5.15 9.17 1.85
C VAL A 187 -4.85 10.63 1.55
N LYS A 188 -4.77 11.44 2.60
CA LYS A 188 -4.50 12.88 2.54
C LYS A 188 -3.20 13.23 3.25
N ASP A 189 -2.66 14.37 2.91
CA ASP A 189 -1.46 14.92 3.55
C ASP A 189 -0.29 13.92 3.52
N LEU A 190 -0.22 13.11 2.45
CA LEU A 190 0.79 12.08 2.29
C LEU A 190 2.14 12.73 1.98
N ALA A 191 3.07 12.55 2.88
CA ALA A 191 4.46 12.95 2.68
C ALA A 191 5.41 11.88 3.19
N ALA A 192 6.58 11.82 2.60
CA ALA A 192 7.65 10.94 3.05
C ALA A 192 8.98 11.70 3.04
N ARG A 193 9.76 11.51 4.08
CA ARG A 193 11.14 11.98 4.17
C ARG A 193 12.05 10.77 4.04
N ASP A 194 13.11 10.93 3.26
CA ASP A 194 14.05 9.85 2.90
C ASP A 194 13.33 8.56 2.39
N PRO A 195 12.41 8.68 1.40
CA PRO A 195 11.54 7.57 0.99
C PRO A 195 12.30 6.37 0.42
N PHE A 196 13.52 6.58 -0.05
CA PHE A 196 14.38 5.56 -0.65
C PHE A 196 15.54 5.14 0.26
N GLY A 197 15.66 5.74 1.43
CA GLY A 197 16.68 5.43 2.42
C GLY A 197 16.33 4.22 3.29
N PRO A 198 17.24 3.84 4.20
CA PRO A 198 17.04 2.68 5.06
C PRO A 198 15.95 2.87 6.12
N THR A 199 15.64 4.10 6.49
CA THR A 199 14.66 4.43 7.55
C THR A 199 13.69 5.51 7.09
N PRO A 200 12.79 5.22 6.12
CA PRO A 200 11.84 6.20 5.63
C PRO A 200 10.90 6.68 6.75
N GLN A 201 10.59 7.97 6.73
CA GLN A 201 9.58 8.58 7.57
C GLN A 201 8.38 8.93 6.70
N ILE A 202 7.21 8.37 7.01
CA ILE A 202 5.98 8.58 6.23
C ILE A 202 4.93 9.18 7.16
N VAL A 203 4.23 10.21 6.70
CA VAL A 203 3.11 10.82 7.42
C VAL A 203 1.90 10.88 6.51
N GLY A 204 0.69 10.87 7.10
CA GLY A 204 -0.55 11.00 6.36
C GLY A 204 -1.78 10.79 7.20
N ASN A 205 -2.93 11.00 6.58
CA ASN A 205 -4.25 10.76 7.15
C ASN A 205 -5.03 9.82 6.22
N ILE A 206 -5.78 8.87 6.79
CA ILE A 206 -6.51 7.88 6.00
C ILE A 206 -8.00 7.93 6.38
N ASP A 207 -8.85 8.01 5.38
CA ASP A 207 -10.30 7.84 5.49
C ASP A 207 -10.72 6.65 4.62
N MET A 208 -11.30 5.62 5.24
CA MET A 208 -11.91 4.50 4.53
C MET A 208 -13.42 4.54 4.76
N ARG A 209 -14.20 4.37 3.70
CA ARG A 209 -15.65 4.48 3.74
C ARG A 209 -16.33 3.31 3.06
N ASN A 210 -17.38 2.80 3.71
CA ASN A 210 -18.24 1.74 3.17
C ASN A 210 -17.50 0.46 2.76
N LEU A 211 -16.40 0.10 3.44
CA LEU A 211 -15.73 -1.18 3.19
C LEU A 211 -16.69 -2.33 3.47
N ASP A 212 -16.77 -3.30 2.57
CA ASP A 212 -17.53 -4.52 2.80
C ASP A 212 -16.85 -5.36 3.87
N LEU A 213 -17.50 -5.47 5.03
CA LEU A 213 -16.94 -6.11 6.20
C LEU A 213 -16.88 -7.64 6.05
N ASP A 214 -17.78 -8.23 5.26
CA ASP A 214 -17.78 -9.67 4.98
C ASP A 214 -16.61 -10.05 4.07
N LEU A 215 -16.39 -9.30 2.99
CA LEU A 215 -15.21 -9.47 2.14
C LEU A 215 -13.91 -9.32 2.94
N LEU A 216 -13.84 -8.32 3.79
CA LEU A 216 -12.65 -8.07 4.63
C LEU A 216 -12.41 -9.23 5.61
N THR A 217 -13.41 -9.65 6.35
CA THR A 217 -13.26 -10.67 7.39
C THR A 217 -13.06 -12.08 6.83
N GLN A 218 -13.65 -12.40 5.69
CA GLN A 218 -13.40 -13.65 4.96
C GLN A 218 -11.96 -13.70 4.42
N THR A 219 -11.49 -12.62 3.81
CA THR A 219 -10.12 -12.52 3.29
C THR A 219 -9.08 -12.87 4.34
N PHE A 220 -9.24 -12.37 5.55
CA PHE A 220 -8.30 -12.60 6.64
C PHE A 220 -8.68 -13.76 7.56
N SER A 221 -9.61 -14.63 7.16
CA SER A 221 -10.05 -15.78 7.94
C SER A 221 -10.51 -15.42 9.37
N PHE A 222 -10.97 -14.19 9.57
CA PHE A 222 -11.38 -13.66 10.87
C PHE A 222 -12.76 -14.20 11.34
N GLY A 223 -13.49 -14.81 10.44
CA GLY A 223 -14.89 -15.22 10.57
C GLY A 223 -15.74 -14.45 9.57
N SER A 224 -17.07 -14.49 9.69
CA SER A 224 -17.98 -13.72 8.84
C SER A 224 -18.63 -12.62 9.66
N ILE A 225 -18.51 -11.37 9.19
CA ILE A 225 -19.20 -10.21 9.74
C ILE A 225 -19.88 -9.48 8.59
N GLN A 226 -21.18 -9.58 8.48
CA GLN A 226 -21.96 -8.87 7.47
C GLN A 226 -22.15 -7.42 7.89
N GLY A 227 -21.91 -6.50 6.97
CA GLY A 227 -22.07 -5.07 7.22
C GLY A 227 -21.11 -4.20 6.44
N ARG A 228 -21.10 -2.93 6.75
CA ARG A 228 -20.18 -1.93 6.18
C ARG A 228 -19.37 -1.26 7.27
N LEU A 229 -18.15 -0.91 6.94
CA LEU A 229 -17.17 -0.39 7.90
C LEU A 229 -16.54 0.90 7.39
N ASP A 230 -16.48 1.90 8.29
CA ASP A 230 -15.68 3.10 8.13
C ASP A 230 -14.44 3.02 9.01
N VAL A 231 -13.31 3.45 8.50
CA VAL A 231 -12.06 3.57 9.26
C VAL A 231 -11.49 4.97 9.06
N THR A 232 -11.08 5.60 10.14
CA THR A 232 -10.30 6.83 10.10
C THR A 232 -8.98 6.62 10.81
N VAL A 233 -7.88 7.05 10.19
CA VAL A 233 -6.56 7.09 10.81
C VAL A 233 -6.06 8.52 10.69
N ARG A 234 -5.81 9.16 11.81
CA ARG A 234 -5.29 10.52 11.89
C ARG A 234 -3.87 10.50 12.43
N GLU A 235 -3.09 11.50 12.04
CA GLU A 235 -1.73 11.70 12.52
C GLU A 235 -0.86 10.44 12.36
N LEU A 236 -1.04 9.69 11.25
CA LEU A 236 -0.23 8.50 10.99
C LEU A 236 1.22 8.92 10.79
N GLU A 237 2.10 8.37 11.60
CA GLU A 237 3.54 8.47 11.47
C GLU A 237 4.14 7.06 11.42
N ILE A 238 4.89 6.78 10.35
CA ILE A 238 5.64 5.53 10.15
C ILE A 238 7.12 5.88 10.14
N PHE A 239 7.92 5.18 10.90
CA PHE A 239 9.38 5.29 10.92
C PHE A 239 10.01 3.93 10.71
N GLY A 240 10.88 3.79 9.70
CA GLY A 240 11.52 2.52 9.37
C GLY A 240 10.51 1.38 9.15
N TRP A 241 9.40 1.68 8.44
CA TRP A 241 8.29 0.75 8.14
C TRP A 241 7.47 0.28 9.34
N LYS A 242 7.65 0.92 10.52
CA LYS A 242 6.84 0.64 11.71
C LYS A 242 6.01 1.86 12.08
N PRO A 243 4.72 1.72 12.35
CA PRO A 243 3.91 2.82 12.85
C PRO A 243 4.40 3.19 14.27
N VAL A 244 4.64 4.46 14.49
CA VAL A 244 5.10 5.00 15.77
C VAL A 244 4.06 5.89 16.44
N ARG A 245 3.12 6.44 15.64
CA ARG A 245 2.02 7.27 16.11
C ARG A 245 0.84 7.19 15.16
N PHE A 246 -0.36 7.13 15.70
CA PHE A 246 -1.62 7.37 15.00
C PHE A 246 -2.80 7.46 15.99
N ASP A 247 -3.91 8.03 15.53
CA ASP A 247 -5.24 7.91 16.15
C ASP A 247 -6.16 7.23 15.14
N ALA A 248 -6.52 5.97 15.40
CA ALA A 248 -7.34 5.16 14.53
C ALA A 248 -8.71 4.87 15.16
N LYS A 249 -9.76 5.00 14.36
CA LYS A 249 -11.12 4.66 14.74
C LYS A 249 -11.77 3.82 13.64
N VAL A 250 -12.32 2.71 14.04
CA VAL A 250 -13.08 1.75 13.23
C VAL A 250 -14.53 1.79 13.72
N ALA A 251 -15.50 1.92 12.83
CA ALA A 251 -16.90 1.94 13.19
C ALA A 251 -17.78 1.41 12.06
N SER A 252 -18.92 0.80 12.40
CA SER A 252 -19.96 0.46 11.41
C SER A 252 -20.39 1.70 10.67
N SER A 253 -20.43 1.64 9.33
CA SER A 253 -20.95 2.72 8.50
C SER A 253 -22.43 2.99 8.77
N ALA A 254 -22.90 4.20 8.47
CA ALA A 254 -24.33 4.48 8.43
C ALA A 254 -25.00 3.76 7.24
N GLY A 255 -26.26 3.38 7.38
CA GLY A 255 -27.05 2.78 6.29
C GLY A 255 -27.88 1.58 6.74
N ASP A 256 -28.70 1.10 5.82
CA ASP A 256 -29.54 -0.10 5.99
C ASP A 256 -28.89 -1.27 5.26
N TYR A 257 -28.35 -2.23 6.02
CA TYR A 257 -27.69 -3.43 5.53
C TYR A 257 -27.74 -4.52 6.62
N PRO A 258 -27.60 -5.81 6.24
CA PRO A 258 -27.55 -6.90 7.20
C PRO A 258 -26.40 -6.70 8.20
N ARG A 259 -26.69 -6.87 9.49
CA ARG A 259 -25.73 -6.77 10.59
C ARG A 259 -25.71 -8.08 11.36
N LYS A 260 -24.92 -9.02 10.89
CA LYS A 260 -24.75 -10.34 11.52
C LYS A 260 -23.28 -10.62 11.73
N ILE A 261 -22.97 -11.29 12.82
CA ILE A 261 -21.61 -11.68 13.19
C ILE A 261 -21.58 -13.17 13.52
N SER A 262 -20.64 -13.92 12.97
CA SER A 262 -20.45 -15.33 13.24
C SER A 262 -19.82 -15.55 14.63
N GLN A 263 -20.05 -16.72 15.22
CA GLN A 263 -19.44 -17.13 16.48
C GLN A 263 -17.91 -16.99 16.45
N ARG A 264 -17.25 -17.43 15.37
CA ARG A 264 -15.80 -17.31 15.20
C ARG A 264 -15.32 -15.85 15.25
N ALA A 265 -16.03 -14.94 14.59
CA ALA A 265 -15.68 -13.53 14.59
C ALA A 265 -15.85 -12.91 15.99
N VAL A 266 -16.87 -13.33 16.75
CA VAL A 266 -17.05 -12.94 18.16
C VAL A 266 -15.87 -13.39 19.02
N GLU A 267 -15.44 -14.64 18.87
CA GLU A 267 -14.28 -15.18 19.60
C GLU A 267 -13.00 -14.40 19.29
N ASN A 268 -12.76 -14.09 18.01
CA ASN A 268 -11.60 -13.31 17.57
C ASN A 268 -11.63 -11.87 18.09
N ILE A 269 -12.78 -11.19 18.06
CA ILE A 269 -12.92 -9.84 18.62
C ILE A 269 -12.71 -9.86 20.14
N THR A 270 -13.24 -10.87 20.83
CA THR A 270 -13.06 -11.03 22.28
C THR A 270 -11.57 -11.19 22.63
N ALA A 271 -10.82 -11.95 21.84
CA ALA A 271 -9.38 -12.12 22.03
C ALA A 271 -8.60 -10.80 21.82
N LEU A 272 -9.04 -9.92 20.93
CA LEU A 272 -8.45 -8.58 20.75
C LEU A 272 -8.73 -7.66 21.95
N GLY A 273 -9.94 -7.73 22.52
CA GLY A 273 -10.38 -6.88 23.64
C GLY A 273 -9.77 -7.27 25.00
N GLY A 274 -9.05 -8.39 25.07
CA GLY A 274 -8.48 -8.94 26.31
C GLY A 274 -9.43 -9.89 27.07
N SER A 275 -8.84 -10.89 27.75
CA SER A 275 -9.59 -11.92 28.48
C SER A 275 -10.18 -11.37 29.78
N GLY A 276 -11.44 -11.01 29.76
CA GLY A 276 -12.23 -10.72 30.97
C GLY A 276 -13.35 -11.73 31.16
N GLY A 277 -13.59 -12.15 32.38
CA GLY A 277 -14.37 -13.32 32.81
C GLY A 277 -15.86 -13.41 32.43
N THR A 278 -16.44 -12.47 31.66
CA THR A 278 -17.83 -12.53 31.18
C THR A 278 -18.05 -13.47 29.99
N ALA A 279 -16.99 -13.87 29.29
CA ALA A 279 -17.09 -14.82 28.20
C ALA A 279 -17.49 -16.26 28.63
N ALA A 280 -17.36 -16.61 29.90
CA ALA A 280 -17.64 -17.96 30.40
C ALA A 280 -19.14 -18.28 30.55
N LEU A 281 -19.94 -17.31 30.97
CA LEU A 281 -21.39 -17.50 31.14
C LEU A 281 -22.15 -17.49 29.81
N GLN A 282 -21.64 -16.81 28.79
CA GLN A 282 -22.25 -16.73 27.46
C GLN A 282 -21.86 -17.91 26.54
N ARG A 283 -20.79 -18.66 26.85
CA ARG A 283 -20.32 -19.78 26.02
C ARG A 283 -21.33 -20.89 25.79
N SER A 284 -22.15 -21.21 26.80
CA SER A 284 -23.18 -22.26 26.67
C SER A 284 -24.30 -21.82 25.71
N PHE A 285 -24.69 -20.55 25.74
CA PHE A 285 -25.72 -19.99 24.89
C PHE A 285 -25.19 -19.75 23.43
N LEU A 286 -23.93 -19.35 23.29
CA LEU A 286 -23.28 -19.12 22.00
C LEU A 286 -23.25 -20.38 21.13
N ARG A 287 -23.18 -21.56 21.71
CA ARG A 287 -23.14 -22.86 20.98
C ARG A 287 -24.44 -23.22 20.26
N LEU A 288 -25.53 -22.53 20.57
CA LEU A 288 -26.84 -22.80 19.98
C LEU A 288 -27.08 -21.98 18.69
N PHE A 289 -26.23 -21.00 18.42
CA PHE A 289 -26.41 -20.09 17.28
C PHE A 289 -25.13 -19.90 16.50
N ASP A 290 -25.19 -20.03 15.19
CA ASP A 290 -24.05 -19.79 14.31
C ASP A 290 -23.77 -18.32 14.07
N GLN A 291 -24.79 -17.46 14.19
CA GLN A 291 -24.73 -16.03 13.94
C GLN A 291 -25.54 -15.24 14.97
N PHE A 292 -25.08 -14.04 15.25
CA PHE A 292 -25.69 -13.08 16.18
C PHE A 292 -25.97 -11.76 15.44
N GLY A 293 -27.06 -11.11 15.81
CA GLY A 293 -27.35 -9.75 15.38
C GLY A 293 -26.53 -8.72 16.17
N TYR A 294 -26.08 -7.69 15.50
CA TYR A 294 -25.45 -6.55 16.15
C TYR A 294 -26.05 -5.22 15.65
N ARG A 295 -25.93 -4.17 16.43
CA ARG A 295 -26.35 -2.83 16.08
C ARG A 295 -25.19 -2.00 15.56
N ARG A 296 -24.08 -2.01 16.28
CA ARG A 296 -22.86 -1.29 15.95
C ARG A 296 -21.63 -2.11 16.33
N ILE A 297 -20.57 -1.97 15.52
CA ILE A 297 -19.24 -2.46 15.84
C ILE A 297 -18.30 -1.27 15.79
N GLY A 298 -17.36 -1.18 16.74
CA GLY A 298 -16.34 -0.15 16.71
C GLY A 298 -15.19 -0.44 17.63
N LEU A 299 -14.02 0.01 17.22
CA LEU A 299 -12.76 -0.09 17.94
C LEU A 299 -11.95 1.17 17.67
N SER A 300 -11.28 1.70 18.68
CA SER A 300 -10.32 2.77 18.50
C SER A 300 -8.98 2.41 19.16
N CYS A 301 -7.92 2.93 18.59
CA CYS A 301 -6.56 2.80 19.09
C CYS A 301 -5.83 4.11 18.87
N ARG A 302 -5.36 4.73 19.92
CA ARG A 302 -4.44 5.84 19.87
C ARG A 302 -3.05 5.34 20.22
N LEU A 303 -2.20 5.21 19.20
CA LEU A 303 -0.83 4.74 19.37
C LEU A 303 0.11 5.90 19.71
N VAL A 304 0.76 5.80 20.84
CA VAL A 304 1.81 6.71 21.28
C VAL A 304 2.90 5.93 22.02
N ARG A 305 4.15 6.09 21.63
CA ARG A 305 5.31 5.43 22.28
C ARG A 305 5.17 3.91 22.41
N GLY A 306 4.59 3.25 21.40
CA GLY A 306 4.42 1.79 21.38
C GLY A 306 3.25 1.26 22.22
N ILE A 307 2.45 2.13 22.82
CA ILE A 307 1.26 1.78 23.60
C ILE A 307 0.01 2.27 22.84
N CYS A 308 -0.96 1.38 22.72
CA CYS A 308 -2.26 1.62 22.12
C CYS A 308 -3.29 1.86 23.23
N GLU A 309 -3.83 3.07 23.30
CA GLU A 309 -4.99 3.38 24.13
C GLU A 309 -6.25 2.94 23.41
N MET A 310 -6.92 1.94 23.94
CA MET A 310 -8.04 1.27 23.32
C MET A 310 -9.38 1.87 23.74
N GLY A 311 -10.32 1.92 22.81
CA GLY A 311 -11.72 2.28 23.06
C GLY A 311 -12.64 1.52 22.10
N GLY A 312 -13.94 1.73 22.25
CA GLY A 312 -14.97 1.06 21.44
C GLY A 312 -16.07 1.99 20.98
N VAL A 313 -17.25 1.42 20.71
CA VAL A 313 -18.47 2.15 20.30
C VAL A 313 -18.97 3.09 21.42
N THR A 314 -18.96 2.60 22.65
CA THR A 314 -19.36 3.31 23.86
C THR A 314 -18.54 2.82 25.06
N GLU A 315 -18.50 3.63 26.10
CA GLU A 315 -17.93 3.23 27.38
C GLU A 315 -18.82 2.18 28.07
N ALA A 316 -18.20 1.30 28.83
CA ALA A 316 -18.86 0.34 29.71
C ALA A 316 -18.31 0.51 31.16
N PRO A 317 -19.04 0.09 32.22
CA PRO A 317 -18.59 0.27 33.59
C PRO A 317 -17.19 -0.29 33.89
N THR A 318 -16.82 -1.37 33.22
CA THR A 318 -15.52 -2.05 33.40
C THR A 318 -14.64 -2.09 32.18
N GLY A 319 -14.96 -1.31 31.11
CA GLY A 319 -14.24 -1.36 29.86
C GLY A 319 -14.89 -0.53 28.78
N TYR A 320 -14.91 -1.03 27.57
CA TYR A 320 -15.52 -0.39 26.39
C TYR A 320 -16.24 -1.42 25.53
N VAL A 321 -17.36 -1.03 24.93
CA VAL A 321 -18.15 -1.90 24.04
C VAL A 321 -17.52 -1.94 22.66
N ILE A 322 -17.12 -3.13 22.20
CA ILE A 322 -16.60 -3.34 20.83
C ILE A 322 -17.75 -3.68 19.87
N VAL A 323 -18.64 -4.59 20.30
CA VAL A 323 -19.85 -4.98 19.57
C VAL A 323 -21.04 -4.68 20.42
N GLU A 324 -21.93 -3.82 19.95
CA GLU A 324 -23.22 -3.57 20.56
C GLU A 324 -24.27 -4.50 19.97
N GLY A 325 -24.84 -5.36 20.79
CA GLY A 325 -25.83 -6.34 20.36
C GLY A 325 -27.11 -5.71 19.80
N GLY A 326 -27.74 -6.37 18.85
CA GLY A 326 -29.00 -5.98 18.24
C GLY A 326 -29.66 -7.13 17.51
N GLY A 327 -31.00 -7.16 17.47
CA GLY A 327 -31.73 -8.29 16.89
C GLY A 327 -31.83 -9.50 17.84
N ILE A 328 -32.20 -10.67 17.29
CA ILE A 328 -32.37 -11.91 18.04
C ILE A 328 -31.63 -13.05 17.32
N PRO A 329 -30.68 -13.74 17.96
CA PRO A 329 -30.08 -13.44 19.28
C PRO A 329 -29.13 -12.24 19.21
N ALA A 330 -29.13 -11.39 20.24
CA ALA A 330 -28.22 -10.28 20.39
C ALA A 330 -27.02 -10.67 21.25
N LEU A 331 -25.82 -10.17 20.86
CA LEU A 331 -24.61 -10.36 21.62
C LEU A 331 -23.83 -9.06 21.73
N THR A 332 -23.45 -8.70 22.96
CA THR A 332 -22.56 -7.57 23.23
C THR A 332 -21.17 -8.05 23.61
N VAL A 333 -20.13 -7.50 23.01
CA VAL A 333 -18.73 -7.80 23.30
C VAL A 333 -18.08 -6.58 23.97
N ILE A 334 -17.46 -6.80 25.11
CA ILE A 334 -16.78 -5.76 25.92
C ILE A 334 -15.28 -6.04 25.91
N GLY A 335 -14.49 -5.03 25.58
CA GLY A 335 -13.04 -5.00 25.75
C GLY A 335 -12.69 -4.43 27.13
N TYR A 336 -11.70 -5.05 27.79
CA TYR A 336 -11.28 -4.67 29.13
C TYR A 336 -9.91 -3.99 29.16
N ASN A 337 -9.04 -4.33 28.24
CA ASN A 337 -7.69 -3.79 28.18
C ASN A 337 -7.70 -2.41 27.50
N ARG A 338 -7.64 -1.36 28.30
CA ARG A 338 -7.60 0.03 27.79
C ARG A 338 -6.22 0.44 27.29
N SER A 339 -5.17 -0.26 27.70
CA SER A 339 -3.79 0.04 27.32
C SER A 339 -3.10 -1.27 26.96
N VAL A 340 -2.65 -1.37 25.70
CA VAL A 340 -2.04 -2.58 25.13
C VAL A 340 -0.77 -2.20 24.39
N ALA A 341 0.30 -2.97 24.58
CA ALA A 341 1.49 -2.81 23.76
C ALA A 341 1.16 -3.11 22.28
N TRP A 342 1.64 -2.25 21.36
CA TRP A 342 1.35 -2.38 19.94
C TRP A 342 1.75 -3.74 19.37
N ASP A 343 2.94 -4.23 19.72
CA ASP A 343 3.43 -5.53 19.25
C ASP A 343 2.56 -6.68 19.73
N GLU A 344 2.01 -6.58 20.95
CA GLU A 344 1.08 -7.58 21.47
C GLU A 344 -0.28 -7.53 20.76
N LEU A 345 -0.80 -6.33 20.47
CA LEU A 345 -2.04 -6.18 19.69
C LEU A 345 -1.88 -6.78 18.29
N LEU A 346 -0.75 -6.53 17.62
CA LEU A 346 -0.42 -7.16 16.35
C LEU A 346 -0.33 -8.68 16.45
N ALA A 347 0.32 -9.21 17.49
CA ALA A 347 0.42 -10.65 17.69
C ALA A 347 -0.95 -11.29 17.94
N ARG A 348 -1.86 -10.64 18.65
CA ARG A 348 -3.26 -11.08 18.83
C ARG A 348 -4.01 -11.09 17.50
N LEU A 349 -3.87 -10.03 16.71
CA LEU A 349 -4.49 -9.92 15.40
C LEU A 349 -3.98 -11.01 14.44
N GLN A 350 -2.68 -11.25 14.40
CA GLN A 350 -2.09 -12.32 13.59
C GLN A 350 -2.62 -13.69 13.98
N ARG A 351 -2.71 -14.01 15.27
CA ARG A 351 -3.31 -15.28 15.74
C ARG A 351 -4.76 -15.42 15.29
N ALA A 352 -5.56 -14.36 15.41
CA ALA A 352 -6.96 -14.34 14.99
C ALA A 352 -7.13 -14.59 13.48
N THR A 353 -6.19 -14.13 12.65
CA THR A 353 -6.25 -14.24 11.17
C THR A 353 -5.60 -15.52 10.64
N GLN A 354 -4.73 -16.18 11.37
CA GLN A 354 -4.06 -17.43 10.95
C GLN A 354 -4.89 -18.71 11.21
N GLY A 355 -6.13 -18.59 11.70
CA GLY A 355 -7.00 -19.73 11.96
C GLY A 355 -6.61 -20.56 13.18
N GLY A 356 -5.68 -20.09 14.03
CA GLY A 356 -5.36 -20.69 15.31
C GLY A 356 -6.55 -20.59 16.27
N LYS A 357 -6.77 -21.62 17.10
CA LYS A 357 -7.73 -21.49 18.20
C LYS A 357 -7.28 -20.36 19.11
N PRO A 358 -8.13 -19.37 19.42
CA PRO A 358 -7.77 -18.31 20.36
C PRO A 358 -7.41 -18.93 21.71
N ILE A 359 -6.19 -18.69 22.18
CA ILE A 359 -5.80 -19.06 23.54
C ILE A 359 -6.42 -18.01 24.47
N VAL A 360 -7.47 -18.40 25.16
CA VAL A 360 -8.06 -17.60 26.23
C VAL A 360 -7.31 -17.96 27.49
N GLN A 361 -6.39 -17.10 27.91
CA GLN A 361 -5.78 -17.14 29.25
C GLN A 361 -6.67 -16.45 30.23
#